data_58c0a4da7b48c04b8a660b687c314068
#
_entry.id   58c0a4da7b48c04b8a660b687c314068
#
_cell.length_a   1.000
_cell.length_b   1.000
_cell.length_c   1.000
_cell.angle_alpha   90.00
_cell.angle_beta   90.00
_cell.angle_gamma   90.00
#
_symmetry.space_group_name_H-M   'P 1'
#
loop_
_entity.id
_entity.type
_entity.pdbx_description
1 polymer ?
#
loop_
_entity_poly.entity_id
_entity_poly.type
_entity_poly.pdbx_seq_one_letter_code
_entity_poly.pdbx_strand_id
1 'polypeptide(L)' 'EYGLSSSLLTNDLSKAMALSLDMEAGMVHINNATVSDNSTVAFGGVKNSGVGREGGSYSIDEFTELKWITVQYTPAQFPF' A
#
# COMPACT_ATOMS: atom_id res chain seq x y z
N GLU A 1 -6.19 17.22 -4.60
CA GLU A 1 -7.14 16.77 -3.58
C GLU A 1 -7.20 15.24 -3.50
N TYR A 2 -7.18 14.57 -4.62
CA TYR A 2 -7.17 13.10 -4.70
C TYR A 2 -5.86 12.61 -5.28
N GLY A 3 -5.51 11.35 -5.04
CA GLY A 3 -4.29 10.76 -5.54
C GLY A 3 -4.32 9.24 -5.51
N LEU A 4 -5.21 8.62 -6.30
CA LEU A 4 -5.30 7.16 -6.35
C LEU A 4 -4.35 6.61 -7.41
N SER A 5 -4.58 6.92 -8.66
CA SER A 5 -3.85 6.33 -9.79
C SER A 5 -3.53 7.42 -10.80
N SER A 6 -2.40 7.26 -11.48
CA SER A 6 -1.94 8.16 -12.52
C SER A 6 -1.23 7.40 -13.62
N SER A 7 -1.04 8.05 -14.76
CA SER A 7 -0.38 7.43 -15.91
C SER A 7 0.46 8.47 -16.65
N LEU A 8 1.60 8.02 -17.17
CA LEU A 8 2.51 8.79 -18.01
C LEU A 8 2.69 8.04 -19.33
N LEU A 9 2.48 8.74 -20.44
CA LEU A 9 2.68 8.19 -21.80
C LEU A 9 3.86 8.90 -22.43
N THR A 10 4.97 8.17 -22.64
CA THR A 10 6.19 8.77 -23.15
C THR A 10 7.15 7.72 -23.69
N ASN A 11 8.03 8.15 -24.61
CA ASN A 11 9.16 7.35 -25.08
C ASN A 11 10.42 7.59 -24.24
N ASP A 12 10.43 8.58 -23.36
CA ASP A 12 11.56 8.91 -22.51
C ASP A 12 11.35 8.33 -21.11
N LEU A 13 11.81 7.10 -20.92
CA LEU A 13 11.62 6.37 -19.66
C LEU A 13 12.38 7.01 -18.48
N SER A 14 13.54 7.57 -18.72
CA SER A 14 14.32 8.25 -17.68
C SER A 14 13.55 9.45 -17.11
N LYS A 15 12.97 10.25 -18.01
CA LYS A 15 12.15 11.41 -17.61
C LYS A 15 10.87 10.97 -16.92
N ALA A 16 10.24 9.89 -17.42
CA ALA A 16 9.04 9.35 -16.78
C ALA A 16 9.31 8.87 -15.36
N MET A 17 10.42 8.18 -15.13
CA MET A 17 10.79 7.72 -13.80
C MET A 17 11.03 8.89 -12.84
N ALA A 18 11.70 9.94 -13.30
CA ALA A 18 11.91 11.13 -12.48
C ALA A 18 10.58 11.82 -12.12
N LEU A 19 9.68 11.96 -13.08
CA LEU A 19 8.37 12.55 -12.84
C LEU A 19 7.49 11.69 -11.93
N SER A 20 7.57 10.37 -12.04
CA SER A 20 6.75 9.46 -11.24
C SER A 20 7.03 9.61 -9.73
N LEU A 21 8.26 9.93 -9.36
CA LEU A 21 8.62 10.16 -7.96
C LEU A 21 8.00 11.43 -7.40
N ASP A 22 7.69 12.40 -8.25
CA ASP A 22 7.09 13.67 -7.84
C ASP A 22 5.56 13.65 -7.91
N MET A 23 4.96 12.63 -8.53
CA MET A 23 3.51 12.54 -8.66
C MET A 23 2.88 12.12 -7.34
N GLU A 24 1.90 12.87 -6.90
CA GLU A 24 1.17 12.62 -5.64
C GLU A 24 0.01 11.67 -5.88
N ALA A 25 0.34 10.41 -6.15
CA ALA A 25 -0.62 9.33 -6.35
C ALA A 25 -0.07 8.04 -5.72
N GLY A 26 -0.97 7.19 -5.27
CA GLY A 26 -0.57 5.89 -4.71
C GLY A 26 -0.05 4.93 -5.75
N MET A 27 -0.47 5.10 -7.00
CA MET A 27 -0.04 4.27 -8.13
C MET A 27 0.32 5.15 -9.31
N VAL A 28 1.44 4.84 -9.98
CA VAL A 28 1.86 5.52 -11.19
C VAL A 28 2.16 4.46 -12.24
N HIS A 29 1.49 4.56 -13.38
CA HIS A 29 1.68 3.66 -14.49
C HIS A 29 2.40 4.39 -15.63
N ILE A 30 3.47 3.80 -16.15
CA ILE A 30 4.20 4.34 -17.30
C ILE A 30 3.82 3.52 -18.53
N ASN A 31 3.25 4.17 -19.52
CA ASN A 31 2.78 3.56 -20.76
C ASN A 31 1.71 2.49 -20.53
N ASN A 32 0.88 2.67 -19.52
CA ASN A 32 -0.22 1.78 -19.21
C ASN A 32 -1.42 2.59 -18.68
N ALA A 33 -2.56 1.94 -18.57
CA ALA A 33 -3.79 2.58 -18.14
C ALA A 33 -3.87 2.72 -16.63
N THR A 34 -4.56 3.75 -16.17
CA THR A 34 -4.77 4.00 -14.72
C THR A 34 -5.61 2.92 -14.05
N VAL A 35 -6.35 2.12 -14.80
CA VAL A 35 -7.17 1.02 -14.26
C VAL A 35 -6.43 -0.30 -14.16
N SER A 36 -5.15 -0.34 -14.50
CA SER A 36 -4.33 -1.55 -14.34
C SER A 36 -4.14 -1.87 -12.88
N ASP A 37 -4.35 -3.13 -12.51
CA ASP A 37 -4.19 -3.62 -11.15
C ASP A 37 -3.61 -5.03 -11.17
N ASN A 38 -3.07 -5.43 -10.03
CA ASN A 38 -2.55 -6.78 -9.80
C ASN A 38 -2.83 -7.15 -8.35
N SER A 39 -3.41 -8.32 -8.12
CA SER A 39 -3.85 -8.74 -6.78
C SER A 39 -2.71 -8.90 -5.76
N THR A 40 -1.46 -8.96 -6.20
CA THR A 40 -0.30 -9.10 -5.32
C THR A 40 0.42 -7.79 -5.04
N VAL A 41 -0.05 -6.68 -5.59
CA VAL A 41 0.59 -5.36 -5.48
C VAL A 41 -0.27 -4.44 -4.62
N ALA A 42 0.37 -3.54 -3.90
CA ALA A 42 -0.31 -2.58 -3.04
C ALA A 42 -1.20 -1.63 -3.87
N PHE A 43 -2.51 -1.76 -3.71
CA PHE A 43 -3.50 -0.90 -4.34
C PHE A 43 -4.02 0.12 -3.32
N GLY A 44 -3.93 1.37 -3.65
CA GLY A 44 -4.43 2.43 -2.79
C GLY A 44 -3.87 3.79 -3.21
N GLY A 45 -4.37 4.82 -2.56
CA GLY A 45 -4.04 6.18 -2.90
C GLY A 45 -3.48 6.98 -1.75
N VAL A 46 -3.28 8.25 -2.02
CA VAL A 46 -2.88 9.25 -1.05
C VAL A 46 -3.94 10.34 -0.99
N LYS A 47 -3.79 11.28 -0.09
CA LYS A 47 -4.73 12.38 0.10
C LYS A 47 -6.16 11.86 0.32
N ASN A 48 -7.16 12.48 -0.31
CA ASN A 48 -8.57 12.12 -0.12
C ASN A 48 -8.98 10.83 -0.83
N SER A 49 -8.09 10.22 -1.62
CA SER A 49 -8.35 8.91 -2.23
C SER A 49 -8.34 7.78 -1.21
N GLY A 50 -7.89 8.04 0.00
CA GLY A 50 -7.99 7.10 1.11
C GLY A 50 -6.67 6.86 1.82
N VAL A 51 -6.74 6.07 2.87
CA VAL A 51 -5.59 5.65 3.65
C VAL A 51 -5.39 4.14 3.48
N GLY A 52 -4.13 3.70 3.63
CA GLY A 52 -3.80 2.30 3.56
C GLY A 52 -3.65 1.75 2.15
N ARG A 53 -3.40 0.47 2.09
CA ARG A 53 -3.21 -0.26 0.83
C ARG A 53 -3.85 -1.65 0.96
N GLU A 54 -4.31 -2.19 -0.17
CA GLU A 54 -4.80 -3.57 -0.25
C GLU A 54 -4.06 -4.32 -1.36
N GLY A 55 -4.27 -5.63 -1.46
CA GLY A 55 -3.58 -6.49 -2.40
C GLY A 55 -2.41 -7.24 -1.75
N GLY A 56 -2.23 -8.52 -2.08
CA GLY A 56 -1.18 -9.36 -1.52
C GLY A 56 -1.17 -9.36 0.00
N SER A 57 0.02 -9.27 0.59
CA SER A 57 0.19 -9.22 2.05
C SER A 57 -0.35 -7.94 2.68
N TYR A 58 -0.50 -6.87 1.91
CA TYR A 58 -1.04 -5.61 2.42
C TYR A 58 -2.49 -5.73 2.86
N SER A 59 -3.28 -6.59 2.21
CA SER A 59 -4.66 -6.82 2.61
C SER A 59 -4.75 -7.47 3.99
N ILE A 60 -3.80 -8.32 4.34
CA ILE A 60 -3.76 -8.96 5.66
C ILE A 60 -3.58 -7.88 6.73
N ASP A 61 -2.64 -6.96 6.54
CA ASP A 61 -2.40 -5.89 7.50
C ASP A 61 -3.59 -4.91 7.58
N GLU A 62 -4.22 -4.62 6.44
CA GLU A 62 -5.31 -3.64 6.36
C GLU A 62 -6.58 -4.13 7.07
N PHE A 63 -6.90 -5.43 6.96
CA PHE A 63 -8.15 -5.98 7.47
C PHE A 63 -7.99 -6.75 8.79
N THR A 64 -6.83 -6.71 9.41
CA THR A 64 -6.57 -7.39 10.67
C THR A 64 -5.92 -6.46 11.69
N GLU A 65 -5.98 -6.87 12.95
CA GLU A 65 -5.27 -6.18 14.02
C GLU A 65 -4.33 -7.17 14.70
N LEU A 66 -3.15 -6.67 15.07
CA LEU A 66 -2.21 -7.48 15.83
C LEU A 66 -2.72 -7.68 17.25
N LYS A 67 -2.64 -8.92 17.72
CA LYS A 67 -2.97 -9.27 19.09
C LYS A 67 -1.90 -10.20 19.64
N TRP A 68 -1.40 -9.88 20.79
CA TRP A 68 -0.46 -10.73 21.50
C TRP A 68 -1.21 -11.51 22.59
N ILE A 69 -1.18 -12.84 22.50
CA ILE A 69 -1.80 -13.72 23.48
C ILE A 69 -0.70 -14.51 24.15
N THR A 70 -0.66 -14.50 25.47
CA THR A 70 0.25 -15.35 26.25
C THR A 70 -0.56 -16.39 27.00
N VAL A 71 -0.03 -17.61 27.07
CA VAL A 71 -0.69 -18.72 27.76
C VAL A 71 0.32 -19.37 28.70
N GLN A 72 -0.11 -19.54 29.96
CA GLN A 72 0.65 -20.25 30.98
C GLN A 72 -0.19 -21.42 31.46
N TYR A 73 0.32 -22.65 31.37
CA TYR A 73 -0.43 -23.83 31.77
C TYR A 73 -0.63 -23.92 33.30
N THR A 74 0.30 -23.35 34.04
CA THR A 74 0.15 -23.20 35.49
C THR A 74 0.29 -21.74 35.84
N PRO A 75 -0.41 -21.25 36.90
CA PRO A 75 -0.29 -19.85 37.28
C PRO A 75 1.16 -19.46 37.54
N ALA A 76 1.57 -18.30 37.01
CA ALA A 76 2.90 -17.78 37.25
C ALA A 76 3.04 -17.29 38.69
N GLN A 77 4.25 -17.47 39.27
CA GLN A 77 4.54 -16.84 40.55
C GLN A 77 5.00 -15.41 40.35
N PHE A 78 4.41 -14.52 41.12
CA PHE A 78 4.77 -13.12 41.04
C PHE A 78 5.88 -12.82 42.04
N PRO A 79 6.77 -11.89 41.72
CA PRO A 79 7.87 -11.54 42.62
C PRO A 79 7.45 -10.70 43.85
N PHE A 80 6.16 -10.39 43.91
CA PHE A 80 5.62 -9.56 45.00
C PHE A 80 4.35 -10.15 45.59
#